data_0841e277ddcaf39ef41ca8ab54052e01
#
_entry.id   0841e277ddcaf39ef41ca8ab54052e01
#
_cell.length_a   1.000
_cell.length_b   1.000
_cell.length_c   1.000
_cell.angle_alpha   90.00
_cell.angle_beta   90.00
_cell.angle_gamma   90.00
#
_symmetry.space_group_name_H-M   'P 1'
#
loop_
_entity.id
_entity.type
_entity.pdbx_description
1 polymer ?
#
loop_
_entity_poly.entity_id
_entity_poly.type
_entity_poly.pdbx_seq_one_letter_code
_entity_poly.pdbx_strand_id
1 'polypeptide(L)'
;MRKNYLTVKWSIWWILTFSFILVLFLRLSTAVVTDNLSKELGFSQLQISNIASLSLYSYALMQIPAGILIDRYGAREISSVGMIISGVGSILFGTMNNVYLAYLSRIMVGIGTSVILLAMFKVQGNWFKKE
;
A
#
# COMPACT_ATOMS: atom_id res chain seq x y z
N MET A 1 -22.20 -25.68 -10.58
CA MET A 1 -20.80 -25.20 -10.60
C MET A 1 -20.64 -23.72 -10.99
N ARG A 2 -21.45 -23.17 -11.90
CA ARG A 2 -21.34 -21.75 -12.37
C ARG A 2 -21.64 -20.69 -11.29
N LYS A 3 -22.55 -20.95 -10.36
CA LYS A 3 -22.92 -20.02 -9.27
C LYS A 3 -21.76 -19.75 -8.30
N ASN A 4 -21.02 -20.77 -7.91
CA ASN A 4 -19.91 -20.64 -6.95
C ASN A 4 -18.73 -19.84 -7.55
N TYR A 5 -18.52 -19.94 -8.85
CA TYR A 5 -17.45 -19.22 -9.54
C TYR A 5 -17.69 -17.71 -9.59
N LEU A 6 -18.93 -17.28 -9.80
CA LEU A 6 -19.31 -15.86 -9.77
C LEU A 6 -19.17 -15.27 -8.37
N THR A 7 -19.60 -16.01 -7.34
CA THR A 7 -19.50 -15.56 -5.95
C THR A 7 -18.04 -15.37 -5.53
N VAL A 8 -17.16 -16.30 -5.90
CA VAL A 8 -15.72 -16.20 -5.62
C VAL A 8 -15.08 -14.99 -6.34
N LYS A 9 -15.45 -14.73 -7.60
CA LYS A 9 -14.99 -13.55 -8.34
C LYS A 9 -15.33 -12.25 -7.62
N TRP A 10 -16.59 -12.10 -7.23
CA TRP A 10 -17.06 -10.91 -6.54
C TRP A 10 -16.41 -10.74 -5.17
N SER A 11 -16.22 -11.83 -4.42
CA SER A 11 -15.55 -11.79 -3.12
C SER A 11 -14.10 -11.29 -3.24
N ILE A 12 -13.34 -11.81 -4.21
CA ILE A 12 -11.95 -11.37 -4.42
C ILE A 12 -11.92 -9.90 -4.88
N TRP A 13 -12.86 -9.49 -5.74
CA TRP A 13 -12.95 -8.09 -6.18
C TRP A 13 -13.23 -7.14 -5.01
N TRP A 14 -14.17 -7.51 -4.11
CA TRP A 14 -14.46 -6.71 -2.93
C TRP A 14 -13.29 -6.63 -1.95
N ILE A 15 -12.57 -7.74 -1.74
CA ILE A 15 -11.36 -7.75 -0.89
C ILE A 15 -10.30 -6.80 -1.44
N LEU A 16 -10.04 -6.85 -2.74
CA LEU A 16 -9.05 -5.96 -3.36
C LEU A 16 -9.49 -4.49 -3.32
N THR A 17 -10.78 -4.22 -3.55
CA THR A 17 -11.34 -2.86 -3.46
C THR A 17 -11.22 -2.31 -2.04
N PHE A 18 -11.56 -3.12 -1.04
CA PHE A 18 -11.43 -2.72 0.36
C PHE A 18 -9.96 -2.48 0.74
N SER A 19 -9.06 -3.33 0.28
CA SER A 19 -7.61 -3.14 0.44
C SER A 19 -7.13 -1.84 -0.19
N PHE A 20 -7.64 -1.49 -1.35
CA PHE A 20 -7.30 -0.22 -2.03
C PHE A 20 -7.82 1.00 -1.25
N ILE A 21 -9.04 0.95 -0.72
CA ILE A 21 -9.58 2.00 0.15
C ILE A 21 -8.70 2.19 1.39
N LEU A 22 -8.25 1.08 2.00
CA LEU A 22 -7.36 1.11 3.15
C LEU A 22 -6.00 1.74 2.80
N VAL A 23 -5.47 1.47 1.61
CA VAL A 23 -4.25 2.14 1.10
C VAL A 23 -4.44 3.64 1.00
N LEU A 24 -5.58 4.10 0.47
CA LEU A 24 -5.90 5.53 0.39
C LEU A 24 -6.01 6.16 1.78
N PHE A 25 -6.64 5.47 2.72
CA PHE A 25 -6.73 5.92 4.11
C PHE A 25 -5.35 6.06 4.75
N LEU A 26 -4.45 5.10 4.58
CA LEU A 26 -3.08 5.16 5.08
C LEU A 26 -2.28 6.33 4.48
N ARG A 27 -2.54 6.70 3.25
CA ARG A 27 -1.93 7.88 2.61
C ARG A 27 -2.44 9.19 3.21
N LEU A 28 -3.76 9.31 3.37
CA LEU A 28 -4.39 10.51 3.91
C LEU A 28 -4.07 10.70 5.40
N SER A 29 -3.93 9.62 6.17
CA SER A 29 -3.59 9.68 7.60
C SER A 29 -2.28 10.40 7.88
N THR A 30 -1.32 10.35 6.95
CA THR A 30 -0.05 11.08 7.09
C THR A 30 -0.25 12.59 7.15
N ALA A 31 -1.17 13.13 6.35
CA ALA A 31 -1.46 14.56 6.32
C ALA A 31 -2.10 15.04 7.64
N VAL A 32 -2.94 14.20 8.24
CA VAL A 32 -3.62 14.53 9.51
C VAL A 32 -2.65 14.52 10.70
N VAL A 33 -1.68 13.61 10.70
CA VAL A 33 -0.73 13.44 11.82
C VAL A 33 0.41 14.47 11.77
N THR A 34 0.54 15.22 10.67
CA THR A 34 1.62 16.20 10.44
C THR A 34 1.75 17.23 11.57
N ASP A 35 0.62 17.77 12.04
CA ASP A 35 0.63 18.77 13.12
C ASP A 35 1.11 18.21 14.46
N ASN A 36 0.75 16.97 14.77
CA ASN A 36 1.17 16.30 16.00
C ASN A 36 2.66 15.93 15.95
N LEU A 37 3.18 15.53 14.80
CA LEU A 37 4.61 15.23 14.61
C LEU A 37 5.49 16.43 14.88
N SER A 38 5.05 17.62 14.46
CA SER A 38 5.77 18.87 14.72
C SER A 38 5.73 19.26 16.20
N LYS A 39 4.58 19.11 16.86
CA LYS A 39 4.34 19.55 18.24
C LYS A 39 4.91 18.59 19.27
N GLU A 40 4.76 17.29 19.08
CA GLU A 40 5.13 16.27 20.07
C GLU A 40 6.56 15.75 19.90
N LEU A 41 7.01 15.58 18.65
CA LEU A 41 8.32 15.00 18.33
C LEU A 41 9.34 16.05 17.88
N GLY A 42 8.94 17.31 17.75
CA GLY A 42 9.83 18.40 17.36
C GLY A 42 10.36 18.25 15.93
N PHE A 43 9.68 17.54 15.04
CA PHE A 43 10.12 17.38 13.65
C PHE A 43 10.00 18.69 12.89
N SER A 44 11.05 19.02 12.12
CA SER A 44 11.03 20.19 11.25
C SER A 44 10.06 19.97 10.08
N GLN A 45 9.56 21.08 9.53
CA GLN A 45 8.67 21.06 8.35
C GLN A 45 9.28 20.30 7.17
N LEU A 46 10.62 20.40 7.00
CA LEU A 46 11.33 19.65 5.97
C LEU A 46 11.31 18.14 6.22
N GLN A 47 11.48 17.70 7.47
CA GLN A 47 11.43 16.28 7.83
C GLN A 47 10.04 15.71 7.59
N ILE A 48 9.00 16.44 7.94
CA ILE A 48 7.61 16.05 7.71
C ILE A 48 7.30 15.93 6.22
N SER A 49 7.74 16.89 5.41
CA SER A 49 7.58 16.86 3.95
C SER A 49 8.31 15.65 3.35
N ASN A 50 9.50 15.32 3.84
CA ASN A 50 10.25 14.14 3.42
C ASN A 50 9.53 12.83 3.80
N ILE A 51 8.93 12.74 4.99
CA ILE A 51 8.12 11.59 5.42
C ILE A 51 6.98 11.33 4.43
N ALA A 52 6.26 12.38 4.04
CA ALA A 52 5.16 12.26 3.08
C ALA A 52 5.67 11.85 1.68
N SER A 53 6.75 12.45 1.21
CA SER A 53 7.32 12.22 -0.12
C SER A 53 7.94 10.83 -0.27
N LEU A 54 8.60 10.31 0.76
CA LEU A 54 9.27 9.00 0.73
C LEU A 54 8.32 7.86 0.39
N SER A 55 7.10 7.86 0.92
CA SER A 55 6.12 6.83 0.59
C SER A 55 5.69 6.90 -0.88
N LEU A 56 5.58 8.09 -1.46
CA LEU A 56 5.25 8.28 -2.88
C LEU A 56 6.40 7.85 -3.79
N TYR A 57 7.64 8.23 -3.46
CA TYR A 57 8.81 7.81 -4.23
C TYR A 57 9.00 6.30 -4.19
N SER A 58 8.92 5.69 -3.01
CA SER A 58 9.03 4.23 -2.86
C SER A 58 7.93 3.50 -3.62
N TYR A 59 6.69 4.01 -3.57
CA TYR A 59 5.57 3.51 -4.34
C TYR A 59 5.84 3.60 -5.85
N ALA A 60 6.28 4.75 -6.36
CA ALA A 60 6.53 4.95 -7.79
C ALA A 60 7.69 4.08 -8.30
N LEU A 61 8.79 4.00 -7.55
CA LEU A 61 9.94 3.17 -7.92
C LEU A 61 9.58 1.68 -7.94
N MET A 62 8.71 1.25 -7.01
CA MET A 62 8.31 -0.16 -6.92
C MET A 62 7.28 -0.58 -7.95
N GLN A 63 6.64 0.33 -8.69
CA GLN A 63 5.63 0.02 -9.70
C GLN A 63 6.14 -0.96 -10.78
N ILE A 64 7.35 -0.73 -11.30
CA ILE A 64 7.93 -1.58 -12.34
C ILE A 64 8.31 -2.97 -11.79
N PRO A 65 9.10 -3.09 -10.70
CA PRO A 65 9.39 -4.39 -10.10
C PRO A 65 8.13 -5.14 -9.64
N ALA A 66 7.15 -4.45 -9.06
CA ALA A 66 5.90 -5.04 -8.60
C ALA A 66 5.10 -5.66 -9.76
N GLY A 67 5.06 -5.00 -10.91
CA GLY A 67 4.44 -5.56 -12.12
C GLY A 67 5.08 -6.89 -12.53
N ILE A 68 6.40 -6.95 -12.60
CA ILE A 68 7.15 -8.16 -12.94
C ILE A 68 6.91 -9.28 -11.91
N LEU A 69 6.91 -8.95 -10.62
CA LEU A 69 6.67 -9.92 -9.55
C LEU A 69 5.25 -10.49 -9.62
N ILE A 70 4.25 -9.65 -9.87
CA ILE A 70 2.85 -10.08 -10.04
C ILE A 70 2.70 -10.97 -11.27
N ASP A 71 3.43 -10.69 -12.36
CA ASP A 71 3.39 -11.51 -13.57
C ASP A 71 4.02 -12.88 -13.36
N ARG A 72 5.08 -12.95 -12.56
CA ARG A 72 5.82 -14.19 -12.29
C ARG A 72 5.20 -15.05 -11.21
N TYR A 73 4.78 -14.47 -10.10
CA TYR A 73 4.34 -15.20 -8.91
C TYR A 73 2.82 -15.15 -8.69
N GLY A 74 2.11 -14.29 -9.41
CA GLY A 74 0.67 -14.13 -9.28
C GLY A 74 0.25 -12.98 -8.36
N ALA A 75 -0.92 -12.41 -8.66
CA ALA A 75 -1.46 -11.26 -7.95
C ALA A 75 -1.77 -11.54 -6.47
N ARG A 76 -2.26 -12.74 -6.16
CA ARG A 76 -2.68 -13.12 -4.81
C ARG A 76 -1.50 -13.16 -3.84
N GLU A 77 -0.43 -13.86 -4.22
CA GLU A 77 0.73 -14.05 -3.34
C GLU A 77 1.46 -12.74 -3.10
N ILE A 78 1.73 -12.01 -4.17
CA ILE A 78 2.45 -10.75 -4.08
C ILE A 78 1.64 -9.67 -3.34
N SER A 79 0.31 -9.61 -3.52
CA SER A 79 -0.54 -8.70 -2.73
C SER A 79 -0.50 -9.02 -1.25
N SER A 80 -0.53 -10.31 -0.88
CA SER A 80 -0.45 -10.71 0.54
C SER A 80 0.86 -10.28 1.18
N VAL A 81 1.98 -10.47 0.49
CA VAL A 81 3.29 -9.99 0.96
C VAL A 81 3.32 -8.47 1.07
N GLY A 82 2.79 -7.77 0.06
CA GLY A 82 2.69 -6.30 0.09
C GLY A 82 1.86 -5.78 1.26
N MET A 83 0.75 -6.44 1.57
CA MET A 83 -0.08 -6.09 2.73
C MET A 83 0.66 -6.28 4.06
N ILE A 84 1.40 -7.37 4.22
CA ILE A 84 2.21 -7.63 5.42
C ILE A 84 3.27 -6.54 5.58
N ILE A 85 4.00 -6.22 4.51
CA ILE A 85 5.04 -5.18 4.54
C ILE A 85 4.44 -3.82 4.90
N SER A 86 3.32 -3.44 4.29
CA SER A 86 2.66 -2.16 4.59
C SER A 86 2.07 -2.13 6.01
N GLY A 87 1.55 -3.25 6.51
CA GLY A 87 1.06 -3.37 7.87
C GLY A 87 2.18 -3.21 8.91
N VAL A 88 3.30 -3.89 8.73
CA VAL A 88 4.50 -3.72 9.57
C VAL A 88 5.01 -2.28 9.52
N GLY A 89 5.10 -1.69 8.32
CA GLY A 89 5.48 -0.28 8.18
C GLY A 89 4.52 0.66 8.91
N SER A 90 3.23 0.40 8.89
CA SER A 90 2.22 1.22 9.62
C SER A 90 2.36 1.11 11.13
N ILE A 91 2.65 -0.08 11.65
CA ILE A 91 2.91 -0.29 13.08
C ILE A 91 4.19 0.45 13.50
N LEU A 92 5.26 0.34 12.72
CA LEU A 92 6.51 1.06 12.97
C LEU A 92 6.30 2.58 12.98
N PHE A 93 5.43 3.08 12.11
CA PHE A 93 5.09 4.50 12.10
C PHE A 93 4.34 4.93 13.37
N GLY A 94 3.44 4.10 13.88
CA GLY A 94 2.70 4.37 15.12
C GLY A 94 3.56 4.33 16.39
N THR A 95 4.69 3.62 16.35
CA THR A 95 5.61 3.46 17.50
C THR A 95 6.90 4.26 17.36
N MET A 96 6.99 5.15 16.35
CA MET A 96 8.23 5.89 16.07
C MET A 96 8.53 6.91 17.17
N ASN A 97 9.79 6.94 17.58
CA ASN A 97 10.37 7.96 18.46
C ASN A 97 11.50 8.75 17.76
N ASN A 98 11.76 8.45 16.48
CA ASN A 98 12.87 8.99 15.74
C ASN A 98 12.48 9.20 14.28
N VAL A 99 12.99 10.27 13.66
CA VAL A 99 12.73 10.61 12.25
C VAL A 99 13.19 9.52 11.27
N TYR A 100 14.29 8.84 11.57
CA TYR A 100 14.78 7.74 10.73
C TYR A 100 13.83 6.54 10.69
N LEU A 101 13.22 6.23 11.83
CA LEU A 101 12.21 5.17 11.91
C LEU A 101 10.94 5.57 11.15
N ALA A 102 10.57 6.84 11.19
CA ALA A 102 9.49 7.38 10.38
C ALA A 102 9.78 7.25 8.87
N TYR A 103 11.00 7.55 8.43
CA TYR A 103 11.40 7.38 7.03
C TYR A 103 11.34 5.92 6.59
N LEU A 104 11.92 5.01 7.38
CA LEU A 104 11.91 3.57 7.09
C LEU A 104 10.47 3.04 6.99
N SER A 105 9.61 3.40 7.93
CA SER A 105 8.22 2.99 7.95
C SER A 105 7.47 3.44 6.69
N ARG A 106 7.71 4.65 6.21
CA ARG A 106 7.08 5.19 5.00
C ARG A 106 7.59 4.54 3.72
N ILE A 107 8.86 4.19 3.66
CA ILE A 107 9.41 3.39 2.56
C ILE A 107 8.71 2.02 2.52
N MET A 108 8.59 1.34 3.65
CA MET A 108 7.90 0.04 3.72
C MET A 108 6.43 0.14 3.29
N VAL A 109 5.71 1.15 3.76
CA VAL A 109 4.31 1.39 3.35
C VAL A 109 4.24 1.67 1.85
N GLY A 110 5.14 2.47 1.29
CA GLY A 110 5.19 2.74 -0.15
C GLY A 110 5.40 1.48 -0.98
N ILE A 111 6.38 0.66 -0.61
CA ILE A 111 6.68 -0.63 -1.26
C ILE A 111 5.47 -1.56 -1.18
N GLY A 112 4.93 -1.77 0.01
CA GLY A 112 3.83 -2.71 0.22
C GLY A 112 2.54 -2.32 -0.50
N THR A 113 2.22 -1.03 -0.53
CA THR A 113 0.99 -0.53 -1.18
C THR A 113 1.07 -0.47 -2.70
N SER A 114 2.27 -0.41 -3.28
CA SER A 114 2.48 -0.35 -4.74
C SER A 114 1.90 -1.57 -5.47
N VAL A 115 1.96 -2.71 -4.83
CA VAL A 115 1.52 -4.00 -5.39
C VAL A 115 0.00 -4.11 -5.49
N ILE A 116 -0.72 -3.51 -4.54
CA ILE A 116 -2.17 -3.69 -4.37
C ILE A 116 -2.94 -3.15 -5.58
N LEU A 117 -2.58 -1.96 -6.06
CA LEU A 117 -3.22 -1.36 -7.23
C LEU A 117 -3.00 -2.18 -8.51
N LEU A 118 -1.76 -2.64 -8.73
CA LEU A 118 -1.42 -3.45 -9.90
C LEU A 118 -2.12 -4.81 -9.86
N ALA A 119 -2.19 -5.44 -8.68
CA ALA A 119 -2.91 -6.68 -8.50
C ALA A 119 -4.41 -6.53 -8.82
N MET A 120 -5.03 -5.42 -8.38
CA MET A 120 -6.42 -5.09 -8.68
C MET A 120 -6.65 -4.99 -10.19
N PHE A 121 -5.81 -4.23 -10.91
CA PHE A 121 -5.93 -4.11 -12.37
C PHE A 121 -5.73 -5.44 -13.09
N LYS A 122 -4.78 -6.27 -12.64
CA LYS A 122 -4.54 -7.58 -13.25
C LYS A 122 -5.72 -8.54 -13.05
N VAL A 123 -6.30 -8.56 -11.86
CA VAL A 123 -7.50 -9.38 -11.58
C VAL A 123 -8.68 -8.90 -12.41
N GLN A 124 -8.90 -7.59 -12.50
CA GLN A 124 -9.95 -7.02 -13.35
C GLN A 124 -9.75 -7.37 -14.83
N GLY A 125 -8.54 -7.19 -15.35
CA GLY A 125 -8.22 -7.48 -16.76
C GLY A 125 -8.39 -8.96 -17.12
N ASN A 126 -8.07 -9.88 -16.20
CA ASN A 126 -8.20 -11.31 -16.45
C ASN A 126 -9.63 -11.83 -16.30
N TRP A 127 -10.43 -11.24 -15.41
CA TRP A 127 -11.74 -11.78 -15.05
C TRP A 127 -12.92 -11.09 -15.71
N PHE A 128 -12.74 -9.85 -16.14
CA PHE A 128 -13.73 -9.06 -16.87
C PHE A 128 -13.32 -8.79 -18.32
N LYS A 129 -12.60 -9.74 -18.96
CA LYS A 129 -12.37 -9.69 -20.39
C LYS A 129 -13.73 -9.61 -21.08
N LYS A 130 -13.95 -8.55 -21.86
CA LYS A 130 -15.10 -8.45 -22.76
C LYS A 130 -15.09 -9.66 -23.69
N GLU A 131 -16.19 -10.43 -23.69
CA GLU A 131 -16.55 -11.28 -24.81
C GLU A 131 -16.77 -10.43 -26.06
#